data_b1ee561e904c8da292ccd1ded037942b
#
_entry.id   b1ee561e904c8da292ccd1ded037942b
#
_cell.length_a   1.000
_cell.length_b   1.000
_cell.length_c   1.000
_cell.angle_alpha   90.00
_cell.angle_beta   90.00
_cell.angle_gamma   90.00
#
_symmetry.space_group_name_H-M   'P 1'
#
loop_
_entity.id
_entity.type
_entity.pdbx_description
1 polymer ?
#
loop_
_entity_poly.entity_id
_entity_poly.type
_entity_poly.pdbx_seq_one_letter_code
_entity_poly.pdbx_strand_id
1 'polypeptide(L)'
;MEAYLLFLIPLLGGWLLDKLLGDPRWMPHPIVLFGRLIAWGDTWLNRGRHRTLKGGLLAIVLITGTFAATWALIVAGYRYGGRWGIVVPTLLVWLGLAGRTLLHEVREVFYACSRSTNEGRRQVARIVGRDTSQLSAREVRAAALETLAENLSDGVVAPLFWYAFLGVPGMMAYKMINTLDSMIGYRNSRYLRFGRIAARIDDVANYIPARLTAYLMLAVSGRRSLIPFVRRYGRCHKSPNSGYPEAALAGILDCRFGGTHTYFGQPVEKPYIGTNPRPLTMDDYRNSAFVAHRTEAMAVMLTAIAGIAYLFFIIP
;
A
#
# COMPACT_ATOMS: atom_id res chain seq x y z
N MET A 1 -29.04 12.75 7.36
CA MET A 1 -29.15 11.58 6.45
C MET A 1 -28.22 11.71 5.22
N GLU A 2 -28.21 12.86 4.53
CA GLU A 2 -27.40 13.05 3.32
C GLU A 2 -25.89 12.90 3.55
N ALA A 3 -25.32 13.48 4.62
CA ALA A 3 -23.88 13.39 4.90
C ALA A 3 -23.37 11.95 5.06
N TYR A 4 -24.15 11.07 5.69
CA TYR A 4 -23.80 9.65 5.81
C TYR A 4 -23.77 8.95 4.45
N LEU A 5 -24.72 9.26 3.57
CA LEU A 5 -24.75 8.70 2.22
C LEU A 5 -23.58 9.19 1.37
N LEU A 6 -23.21 10.47 1.51
CA LEU A 6 -22.08 11.08 0.81
C LEU A 6 -20.73 10.49 1.27
N PHE A 7 -20.67 9.92 2.46
CA PHE A 7 -19.49 9.18 2.94
C PHE A 7 -19.54 7.71 2.55
N LEU A 8 -20.67 7.02 2.81
CA LEU A 8 -20.76 5.57 2.65
C LEU A 8 -20.83 5.11 1.19
N ILE A 9 -21.56 5.84 0.32
CA ILE A 9 -21.71 5.43 -1.09
C ILE A 9 -20.35 5.42 -1.83
N PRO A 10 -19.50 6.46 -1.74
CA PRO A 10 -18.16 6.40 -2.33
C PRO A 10 -17.30 5.30 -1.74
N LEU A 11 -17.32 5.08 -0.43
CA LEU A 11 -16.55 4.03 0.23
C LEU A 11 -16.93 2.64 -0.29
N LEU A 12 -18.21 2.29 -0.17
CA LEU A 12 -18.69 0.95 -0.52
C LEU A 12 -18.72 0.73 -2.04
N GLY A 13 -19.13 1.75 -2.79
CA GLY A 13 -19.11 1.70 -4.27
C GLY A 13 -17.71 1.57 -4.84
N GLY A 14 -16.75 2.36 -4.34
CA GLY A 14 -15.35 2.29 -4.76
C GLY A 14 -14.71 0.94 -4.40
N TRP A 15 -14.95 0.45 -3.19
CA TRP A 15 -14.50 -0.89 -2.78
C TRP A 15 -15.11 -2.00 -3.65
N LEU A 16 -16.40 -1.93 -3.95
CA LEU A 16 -17.05 -2.91 -4.82
C LEU A 16 -16.46 -2.89 -6.23
N LEU A 17 -16.21 -1.70 -6.77
CA LEU A 17 -15.56 -1.54 -8.08
C LEU A 17 -14.14 -2.13 -8.08
N ASP A 18 -13.33 -1.91 -7.03
CA ASP A 18 -12.02 -2.58 -6.91
C ASP A 18 -12.18 -4.10 -6.92
N LYS A 19 -13.14 -4.65 -6.17
CA LYS A 19 -13.41 -6.09 -6.14
C LYS A 19 -13.84 -6.67 -7.48
N LEU A 20 -14.61 -5.94 -8.26
CA LEU A 20 -15.15 -6.42 -9.53
C LEU A 20 -14.19 -6.19 -10.71
N LEU A 21 -13.51 -5.05 -10.75
CA LEU A 21 -12.73 -4.61 -11.91
C LEU A 21 -11.21 -4.62 -11.66
N GLY A 22 -10.76 -4.35 -10.41
CA GLY A 22 -9.34 -4.06 -10.13
C GLY A 22 -8.90 -2.77 -10.82
N ASP A 23 -7.62 -2.70 -11.22
CA ASP A 23 -7.05 -1.56 -11.95
C ASP A 23 -6.93 -1.86 -13.46
N PRO A 24 -7.89 -1.45 -14.29
CA PRO A 24 -7.82 -1.68 -15.73
C PRO A 24 -6.69 -0.87 -16.37
N ARG A 25 -5.82 -1.53 -17.13
CA ARG A 25 -4.63 -0.89 -17.75
C ARG A 25 -4.95 0.20 -18.77
N TRP A 26 -6.15 0.19 -19.33
CA TRP A 26 -6.61 1.18 -20.31
C TRP A 26 -7.10 2.50 -19.69
N MET A 27 -7.38 2.48 -18.38
CA MET A 27 -7.98 3.62 -17.67
C MET A 27 -6.91 4.61 -17.19
N PRO A 28 -7.10 5.93 -17.38
CA PRO A 28 -6.24 6.93 -16.79
C PRO A 28 -6.22 6.79 -15.26
N HIS A 29 -5.05 6.53 -14.70
CA HIS A 29 -4.92 6.30 -13.26
C HIS A 29 -4.25 7.49 -12.57
N PRO A 30 -4.79 8.01 -11.44
CA PRO A 30 -4.21 9.15 -10.74
C PRO A 30 -2.74 8.94 -10.35
N ILE A 31 -2.35 7.72 -9.98
CA ILE A 31 -0.95 7.38 -9.64
C ILE A 31 0.00 7.63 -10.81
N VAL A 32 -0.44 7.42 -12.06
CA VAL A 32 0.39 7.72 -13.24
C VAL A 32 0.64 9.23 -13.35
N LEU A 33 -0.38 10.06 -13.08
CA LEU A 33 -0.23 11.51 -13.02
C LEU A 33 0.73 11.90 -11.88
N PHE A 34 0.57 11.31 -10.69
CA PHE A 34 1.46 11.53 -9.55
C PHE A 34 2.90 11.19 -9.93
N GLY A 35 3.13 10.03 -10.55
CA GLY A 35 4.45 9.62 -11.02
C GLY A 35 5.07 10.61 -12.02
N ARG A 36 4.28 11.15 -12.95
CA ARG A 36 4.76 12.18 -13.91
C ARG A 36 5.16 13.48 -13.20
N LEU A 37 4.37 13.95 -12.24
CA LEU A 37 4.66 15.15 -11.46
C LEU A 37 5.93 14.99 -10.61
N ILE A 38 6.08 13.83 -9.98
CA ILE A 38 7.27 13.50 -9.18
C ILE A 38 8.51 13.42 -10.08
N ALA A 39 8.44 12.73 -11.22
CA ALA A 39 9.53 12.61 -12.18
C ALA A 39 9.93 13.98 -12.76
N TRP A 40 8.96 14.82 -13.07
CA TRP A 40 9.22 16.20 -13.49
C TRP A 40 9.95 16.98 -12.39
N GLY A 41 9.47 16.93 -11.15
CA GLY A 41 10.12 17.59 -10.02
C GLY A 41 11.53 17.04 -9.74
N ASP A 42 11.75 15.71 -9.82
CA ASP A 42 13.08 15.09 -9.69
C ASP A 42 14.04 15.61 -10.76
N THR A 43 13.58 15.72 -12.02
CA THR A 43 14.41 16.18 -13.13
C THR A 43 14.93 17.61 -12.92
N TRP A 44 14.10 18.51 -12.40
CA TRP A 44 14.43 19.93 -12.27
C TRP A 44 15.05 20.29 -10.91
N LEU A 45 14.57 19.69 -9.82
CA LEU A 45 14.95 20.09 -8.45
C LEU A 45 16.09 19.24 -7.87
N ASN A 46 16.27 17.98 -8.30
CA ASN A 46 17.28 17.09 -7.75
C ASN A 46 18.70 17.38 -8.29
N ARG A 47 19.08 18.65 -8.31
CA ARG A 47 20.36 19.15 -8.83
C ARG A 47 20.98 20.17 -7.89
N GLY A 48 22.31 20.23 -7.89
CA GLY A 48 23.08 21.24 -7.15
C GLY A 48 22.97 21.13 -5.63
N ARG A 49 22.98 22.29 -4.95
CA ARG A 49 22.93 22.39 -3.48
C ARG A 49 21.50 22.28 -2.94
N HIS A 50 21.35 21.99 -1.64
CA HIS A 50 20.08 21.96 -0.89
C HIS A 50 19.06 20.93 -1.40
N ARG A 51 19.51 19.78 -1.92
CA ARG A 51 18.65 18.73 -2.47
C ARG A 51 17.59 18.23 -1.47
N THR A 52 17.92 18.14 -0.17
CA THR A 52 16.96 17.73 0.87
C THR A 52 15.82 18.74 1.02
N LEU A 53 16.12 20.05 1.04
CA LEU A 53 15.11 21.08 1.13
C LEU A 53 14.21 21.12 -0.11
N LYS A 54 14.83 21.04 -1.31
CA LYS A 54 14.09 21.02 -2.58
C LYS A 54 13.15 19.81 -2.68
N GLY A 55 13.64 18.62 -2.30
CA GLY A 55 12.82 17.41 -2.28
C GLY A 55 11.71 17.47 -1.24
N GLY A 56 11.98 18.04 -0.07
CA GLY A 56 10.96 18.29 0.96
C GLY A 56 9.88 19.26 0.51
N LEU A 57 10.28 20.37 -0.14
CA LEU A 57 9.32 21.33 -0.70
C LEU A 57 8.47 20.68 -1.79
N LEU A 58 9.08 19.92 -2.70
CA LEU A 58 8.35 19.15 -3.72
C LEU A 58 7.32 18.22 -3.07
N ALA A 59 7.71 17.45 -2.06
CA ALA A 59 6.82 16.53 -1.37
C ALA A 59 5.64 17.29 -0.73
N ILE A 60 5.89 18.36 0.02
CA ILE A 60 4.84 19.15 0.66
C ILE A 60 3.89 19.73 -0.39
N VAL A 61 4.41 20.35 -1.46
CA VAL A 61 3.59 20.94 -2.53
C VAL A 61 2.73 19.90 -3.23
N LEU A 62 3.28 18.72 -3.55
CA LEU A 62 2.52 17.68 -4.22
C LEU A 62 1.46 17.07 -3.30
N ILE A 63 1.76 16.82 -2.02
CA ILE A 63 0.81 16.27 -1.06
C ILE A 63 -0.33 17.24 -0.80
N THR A 64 -0.01 18.49 -0.45
CA THR A 64 -1.03 19.52 -0.16
C THR A 64 -1.81 19.91 -1.42
N GLY A 65 -1.14 20.00 -2.56
CA GLY A 65 -1.78 20.25 -3.86
C GLY A 65 -2.75 19.13 -4.26
N THR A 66 -2.37 17.85 -4.03
CA THR A 66 -3.27 16.70 -4.28
C THR A 66 -4.49 16.76 -3.36
N PHE A 67 -4.29 17.03 -2.07
CA PHE A 67 -5.40 17.18 -1.14
C PHE A 67 -6.34 18.31 -1.59
N ALA A 68 -5.81 19.52 -1.83
CA ALA A 68 -6.60 20.68 -2.22
C ALA A 68 -7.32 20.49 -3.57
N ALA A 69 -6.65 19.94 -4.57
CA ALA A 69 -7.26 19.66 -5.87
C ALA A 69 -8.38 18.62 -5.77
N THR A 70 -8.17 17.55 -5.00
CA THR A 70 -9.20 16.54 -4.77
C THR A 70 -10.39 17.12 -4.00
N TRP A 71 -10.12 17.90 -2.96
CA TRP A 71 -11.17 18.59 -2.19
C TRP A 71 -11.98 19.54 -3.08
N ALA A 72 -11.33 20.37 -3.86
CA ALA A 72 -11.98 21.30 -4.79
C ALA A 72 -12.84 20.57 -5.84
N LEU A 73 -12.33 19.46 -6.39
CA LEU A 73 -13.05 18.63 -7.35
C LEU A 73 -14.33 18.04 -6.73
N ILE A 74 -14.25 17.55 -5.50
CA ILE A 74 -15.41 16.99 -4.78
C ILE A 74 -16.44 18.07 -4.47
N VAL A 75 -15.99 19.22 -3.94
CA VAL A 75 -16.90 20.36 -3.65
C VAL A 75 -17.58 20.85 -4.93
N ALA A 76 -16.85 20.98 -6.03
CA ALA A 76 -17.42 21.36 -7.32
C ALA A 76 -18.45 20.29 -7.82
N GLY A 77 -18.11 19.01 -7.67
CA GLY A 77 -19.02 17.92 -7.98
C GLY A 77 -20.34 17.98 -7.22
N TYR A 78 -20.28 18.24 -5.92
CA TYR A 78 -21.51 18.41 -5.09
C TYR A 78 -22.27 19.67 -5.42
N ARG A 79 -21.60 20.78 -5.69
CA ARG A 79 -22.23 22.10 -5.85
C ARG A 79 -22.87 22.30 -7.22
N TYR A 80 -22.24 21.77 -8.26
CA TYR A 80 -22.63 22.01 -9.65
C TYR A 80 -22.98 20.76 -10.45
N GLY A 81 -22.64 19.60 -9.96
CA GLY A 81 -22.61 18.37 -10.74
C GLY A 81 -23.73 17.38 -10.46
N GLY A 82 -24.66 17.62 -9.51
CA GLY A 82 -25.70 16.64 -9.18
C GLY A 82 -25.13 15.24 -8.91
N ARG A 83 -25.38 14.29 -9.83
CA ARG A 83 -24.85 12.90 -9.70
C ARG A 83 -23.33 12.81 -9.65
N TRP A 84 -22.59 13.76 -10.22
CA TRP A 84 -21.13 13.77 -10.21
C TRP A 84 -20.54 13.96 -8.81
N GLY A 85 -21.31 14.54 -7.89
CA GLY A 85 -20.95 14.61 -6.47
C GLY A 85 -20.76 13.25 -5.81
N ILE A 86 -21.37 12.18 -6.33
CA ILE A 86 -21.23 10.81 -5.83
C ILE A 86 -20.28 10.00 -6.74
N VAL A 87 -20.42 10.14 -8.05
CA VAL A 87 -19.65 9.35 -9.03
C VAL A 87 -18.14 9.62 -8.92
N VAL A 88 -17.75 10.90 -8.88
CA VAL A 88 -16.31 11.25 -8.81
C VAL A 88 -15.65 10.73 -7.53
N PRO A 89 -16.17 10.96 -6.32
CA PRO A 89 -15.60 10.35 -5.12
C PRO A 89 -15.55 8.82 -5.18
N THR A 90 -16.59 8.16 -5.72
CA THR A 90 -16.61 6.70 -5.87
C THR A 90 -15.49 6.19 -6.77
N LEU A 91 -15.26 6.85 -7.90
CA LEU A 91 -14.17 6.51 -8.81
C LEU A 91 -12.80 6.75 -8.17
N LEU A 92 -12.63 7.84 -7.41
CA LEU A 92 -11.37 8.13 -6.71
C LEU A 92 -11.10 7.11 -5.59
N VAL A 93 -12.11 6.65 -4.87
CA VAL A 93 -11.95 5.56 -3.89
C VAL A 93 -11.55 4.27 -4.58
N TRP A 94 -12.22 3.89 -5.67
CA TRP A 94 -11.84 2.74 -6.47
C TRP A 94 -10.37 2.78 -6.88
N LEU A 95 -9.94 3.86 -7.53
CA LEU A 95 -8.54 4.06 -7.98
C LEU A 95 -7.55 4.29 -6.80
N GLY A 96 -8.04 4.57 -5.62
CA GLY A 96 -7.26 4.65 -4.38
C GLY A 96 -6.96 3.30 -3.75
N LEU A 97 -7.75 2.27 -4.05
CA LEU A 97 -7.58 0.90 -3.56
C LEU A 97 -6.85 0.04 -4.61
N ALA A 98 -6.19 -1.01 -4.17
CA ALA A 98 -5.45 -1.92 -5.04
C ALA A 98 -5.59 -3.39 -4.62
N GLY A 99 -6.68 -3.74 -3.92
CA GLY A 99 -6.86 -5.05 -3.29
C GLY A 99 -6.92 -6.19 -4.30
N ARG A 100 -7.74 -6.07 -5.34
CA ARG A 100 -7.88 -7.10 -6.38
C ARG A 100 -6.63 -7.25 -7.21
N THR A 101 -6.07 -6.14 -7.69
CA THR A 101 -4.87 -6.13 -8.54
C THR A 101 -3.69 -6.76 -7.82
N LEU A 102 -3.49 -6.44 -6.53
CA LEU A 102 -2.45 -7.02 -5.68
C LEU A 102 -2.57 -8.55 -5.60
N LEU A 103 -3.76 -9.06 -5.27
CA LEU A 103 -4.00 -10.49 -5.16
C LEU A 103 -3.84 -11.20 -6.50
N HIS A 104 -4.27 -10.59 -7.59
CA HIS A 104 -4.09 -11.12 -8.93
C HIS A 104 -2.60 -11.26 -9.29
N GLU A 105 -1.79 -10.20 -9.13
CA GLU A 105 -0.36 -10.24 -9.45
C GLU A 105 0.40 -11.28 -8.60
N VAL A 106 0.10 -11.40 -7.31
CA VAL A 106 0.71 -12.41 -6.44
C VAL A 106 0.29 -13.84 -6.88
N ARG A 107 -0.97 -14.04 -7.26
CA ARG A 107 -1.45 -15.31 -7.79
C ARG A 107 -0.68 -15.73 -9.03
N GLU A 108 -0.50 -14.80 -9.96
CA GLU A 108 0.23 -15.06 -11.21
C GLU A 108 1.71 -15.44 -10.96
N VAL A 109 2.35 -14.86 -9.91
CA VAL A 109 3.69 -15.30 -9.50
C VAL A 109 3.70 -16.76 -9.08
N PHE A 110 2.72 -17.20 -8.28
CA PHE A 110 2.65 -18.59 -7.83
C PHE A 110 2.38 -19.55 -8.99
N TYR A 111 1.49 -19.21 -9.93
CA TYR A 111 1.25 -20.01 -11.14
C TYR A 111 2.47 -20.04 -12.06
N ALA A 112 3.12 -18.91 -12.31
CA ALA A 112 4.34 -18.86 -13.10
C ALA A 112 5.45 -19.72 -12.46
N CYS A 113 5.63 -19.62 -11.13
CA CYS A 113 6.63 -20.39 -10.40
C CYS A 113 6.32 -21.90 -10.36
N SER A 114 5.06 -22.31 -10.53
CA SER A 114 4.71 -23.74 -10.65
C SER A 114 5.04 -24.31 -12.03
N ARG A 115 5.10 -23.48 -13.09
CA ARG A 115 5.54 -23.90 -14.43
C ARG A 115 7.07 -23.96 -14.52
N SER A 116 7.74 -22.88 -14.11
CA SER A 116 9.21 -22.86 -13.99
C SER A 116 9.67 -21.72 -13.06
N THR A 117 10.84 -21.92 -12.43
CA THR A 117 11.47 -20.85 -11.61
C THR A 117 11.78 -19.59 -12.44
N ASN A 118 12.16 -19.75 -13.71
CA ASN A 118 12.46 -18.64 -14.59
C ASN A 118 11.22 -17.79 -14.94
N GLU A 119 10.07 -18.44 -15.14
CA GLU A 119 8.80 -17.72 -15.32
C GLU A 119 8.40 -17.00 -14.03
N GLY A 120 8.54 -17.67 -12.89
CA GLY A 120 8.32 -17.05 -11.58
C GLY A 120 9.18 -15.81 -11.36
N ARG A 121 10.48 -15.87 -11.70
CA ARG A 121 11.41 -14.73 -11.62
C ARG A 121 10.94 -13.55 -12.47
N ARG A 122 10.54 -13.79 -13.72
CA ARG A 122 10.02 -12.76 -14.62
C ARG A 122 8.72 -12.14 -14.09
N GLN A 123 7.84 -12.96 -13.55
CA GLN A 123 6.56 -12.46 -13.03
C GLN A 123 6.75 -11.66 -11.74
N VAL A 124 7.57 -12.14 -10.79
CA VAL A 124 7.81 -11.42 -9.53
C VAL A 124 8.58 -10.12 -9.75
N ALA A 125 9.43 -10.01 -10.76
CA ALA A 125 10.14 -8.79 -11.12
C ALA A 125 9.21 -7.60 -11.43
N ARG A 126 7.93 -7.86 -11.73
CA ARG A 126 6.93 -6.81 -12.00
C ARG A 126 6.42 -6.14 -10.73
N ILE A 127 6.58 -6.78 -9.57
CA ILE A 127 5.98 -6.35 -8.30
C ILE A 127 7.02 -6.13 -7.20
N VAL A 128 8.30 -6.41 -7.44
CA VAL A 128 9.37 -6.17 -6.47
C VAL A 128 10.47 -5.29 -7.05
N GLY A 129 11.13 -4.50 -6.20
CA GLY A 129 12.24 -3.63 -6.60
C GLY A 129 13.63 -4.28 -6.50
N ARG A 130 13.72 -5.58 -6.15
CA ARG A 130 14.98 -6.33 -6.03
C ARG A 130 15.35 -7.05 -7.34
N ASP A 131 16.64 -7.39 -7.51
CA ASP A 131 17.04 -8.30 -8.58
C ASP A 131 16.44 -9.69 -8.34
N THR A 132 15.78 -10.23 -9.36
CA THR A 132 15.10 -11.51 -9.29
C THR A 132 15.81 -12.62 -10.05
N SER A 133 16.88 -12.30 -10.78
CA SER A 133 17.56 -13.20 -11.72
C SER A 133 18.10 -14.48 -11.09
N GLN A 134 18.49 -14.41 -9.81
CA GLN A 134 19.11 -15.52 -9.08
C GLN A 134 18.22 -16.12 -7.99
N LEU A 135 16.98 -15.63 -7.82
CA LEU A 135 16.09 -16.13 -6.77
C LEU A 135 15.70 -17.60 -7.01
N SER A 136 15.78 -18.42 -5.98
CA SER A 136 15.20 -19.75 -5.96
C SER A 136 13.66 -19.70 -6.04
N ALA A 137 13.01 -20.80 -6.37
CA ALA A 137 11.55 -20.89 -6.41
C ALA A 137 10.89 -20.51 -5.05
N ARG A 138 11.56 -20.85 -3.93
CA ARG A 138 11.13 -20.45 -2.59
C ARG A 138 11.22 -18.94 -2.40
N GLU A 139 12.34 -18.33 -2.78
CA GLU A 139 12.56 -16.89 -2.63
C GLU A 139 11.63 -16.06 -3.52
N VAL A 140 11.31 -16.55 -4.74
CA VAL A 140 10.31 -15.93 -5.62
C VAL A 140 8.94 -15.89 -4.93
N ARG A 141 8.48 -17.01 -4.35
CA ARG A 141 7.20 -17.07 -3.64
C ARG A 141 7.22 -16.25 -2.34
N ALA A 142 8.33 -16.27 -1.60
CA ALA A 142 8.51 -15.44 -0.41
C ALA A 142 8.41 -13.94 -0.76
N ALA A 143 9.12 -13.50 -1.82
CA ALA A 143 9.06 -12.13 -2.30
C ALA A 143 7.64 -11.68 -2.67
N ALA A 144 6.86 -12.56 -3.30
CA ALA A 144 5.47 -12.28 -3.63
C ALA A 144 4.59 -12.13 -2.39
N LEU A 145 4.78 -12.96 -1.36
CA LEU A 145 4.04 -12.87 -0.10
C LEU A 145 4.48 -11.70 0.78
N GLU A 146 5.77 -11.34 0.81
CA GLU A 146 6.28 -10.11 1.42
C GLU A 146 5.58 -8.90 0.79
N THR A 147 5.55 -8.84 -0.54
CA THR A 147 4.88 -7.78 -1.30
C THR A 147 3.36 -7.74 -1.03
N LEU A 148 2.72 -8.91 -0.91
CA LEU A 148 1.31 -8.98 -0.53
C LEU A 148 1.07 -8.36 0.85
N ALA A 149 1.87 -8.71 1.84
CA ALA A 149 1.71 -8.22 3.21
C ALA A 149 1.93 -6.71 3.30
N GLU A 150 3.02 -6.20 2.70
CA GLU A 150 3.35 -4.78 2.64
C GLU A 150 2.26 -3.99 1.91
N ASN A 151 1.86 -4.41 0.71
CA ASN A 151 0.88 -3.68 -0.08
C ASN A 151 -0.57 -3.86 0.41
N LEU A 152 -0.89 -4.87 1.21
CA LEU A 152 -2.16 -4.92 1.94
C LEU A 152 -2.27 -3.74 2.92
N SER A 153 -1.15 -3.35 3.54
CA SER A 153 -1.10 -2.10 4.31
C SER A 153 -1.21 -0.88 3.41
N ASP A 154 -0.28 -0.72 2.47
CA ASP A 154 -0.06 0.52 1.73
C ASP A 154 -1.08 0.75 0.60
N GLY A 155 -1.62 -0.33 0.05
CA GLY A 155 -2.59 -0.30 -1.05
C GLY A 155 -4.05 -0.40 -0.61
N VAL A 156 -4.32 -0.79 0.65
CA VAL A 156 -5.69 -1.04 1.11
C VAL A 156 -5.97 -0.39 2.47
N VAL A 157 -5.30 -0.84 3.54
CA VAL A 157 -5.66 -0.42 4.90
C VAL A 157 -5.28 1.04 5.15
N ALA A 158 -4.12 1.49 4.71
CA ALA A 158 -3.70 2.87 4.90
C ALA A 158 -4.53 3.89 4.09
N PRO A 159 -4.86 3.64 2.80
CA PRO A 159 -5.86 4.46 2.10
C PRO A 159 -7.19 4.57 2.83
N LEU A 160 -7.73 3.45 3.33
CA LEU A 160 -8.98 3.41 4.10
C LEU A 160 -8.86 4.16 5.43
N PHE A 161 -7.73 4.04 6.11
CA PHE A 161 -7.44 4.78 7.34
C PHE A 161 -7.49 6.29 7.09
N TRP A 162 -6.79 6.78 6.09
CA TRP A 162 -6.80 8.21 5.75
C TRP A 162 -8.15 8.69 5.20
N TYR A 163 -8.90 7.80 4.54
CA TYR A 163 -10.29 8.07 4.19
C TYR A 163 -11.18 8.28 5.41
N ALA A 164 -11.03 7.45 6.45
CA ALA A 164 -11.84 7.55 7.67
C ALA A 164 -11.75 8.93 8.34
N PHE A 165 -10.56 9.55 8.33
CA PHE A 165 -10.33 10.85 8.98
C PHE A 165 -10.52 12.05 8.08
N LEU A 166 -10.16 11.96 6.80
CA LEU A 166 -10.06 13.09 5.87
C LEU A 166 -10.84 12.88 4.57
N GLY A 167 -11.63 11.82 4.48
CA GLY A 167 -12.39 11.48 3.28
C GLY A 167 -11.49 11.16 2.06
N VAL A 168 -12.06 11.31 0.88
CA VAL A 168 -11.35 11.06 -0.39
C VAL A 168 -10.10 11.95 -0.56
N PRO A 169 -10.11 13.25 -0.17
CA PRO A 169 -8.90 14.07 -0.25
C PRO A 169 -7.74 13.52 0.58
N GLY A 170 -8.01 13.00 1.79
CA GLY A 170 -7.01 12.35 2.63
C GLY A 170 -6.47 11.06 2.04
N MET A 171 -7.34 10.21 1.49
CA MET A 171 -6.95 9.00 0.77
C MET A 171 -6.02 9.33 -0.41
N MET A 172 -6.35 10.32 -1.24
CA MET A 172 -5.54 10.70 -2.40
C MET A 172 -4.22 11.34 -2.01
N ALA A 173 -4.20 12.17 -0.96
CA ALA A 173 -2.97 12.73 -0.40
C ALA A 173 -2.04 11.62 0.13
N TYR A 174 -2.59 10.62 0.81
CA TYR A 174 -1.84 9.44 1.22
C TYR A 174 -1.27 8.67 0.01
N LYS A 175 -2.05 8.47 -1.06
CA LYS A 175 -1.54 7.84 -2.30
C LYS A 175 -0.39 8.65 -2.92
N MET A 176 -0.42 9.98 -2.83
CA MET A 176 0.70 10.83 -3.25
C MET A 176 1.93 10.60 -2.35
N ILE A 177 1.76 10.51 -1.02
CA ILE A 177 2.83 10.22 -0.06
C ILE A 177 3.50 8.89 -0.41
N ASN A 178 2.73 7.83 -0.55
CA ASN A 178 3.21 6.49 -0.86
C ASN A 178 3.90 6.43 -2.24
N THR A 179 3.38 7.15 -3.26
CA THR A 179 4.00 7.23 -4.59
C THR A 179 5.34 7.99 -4.53
N LEU A 180 5.44 9.06 -3.73
CA LEU A 180 6.69 9.78 -3.51
C LEU A 180 7.76 8.88 -2.92
N ASP A 181 7.44 8.13 -1.85
CA ASP A 181 8.39 7.18 -1.26
C ASP A 181 8.81 6.11 -2.26
N SER A 182 7.86 5.50 -2.96
CA SER A 182 8.13 4.46 -3.97
C SER A 182 9.01 4.94 -5.12
N MET A 183 8.98 6.23 -5.48
CA MET A 183 9.76 6.76 -6.59
C MET A 183 11.09 7.39 -6.19
N ILE A 184 11.14 8.10 -5.06
CA ILE A 184 12.31 8.88 -4.65
C ILE A 184 12.80 8.56 -3.23
N GLY A 185 12.12 7.68 -2.47
CA GLY A 185 12.50 7.31 -1.10
C GLY A 185 13.72 6.38 -0.97
N TYR A 186 14.29 5.93 -2.09
CA TYR A 186 15.43 5.00 -2.10
C TYR A 186 16.68 5.56 -1.45
N ARG A 187 17.40 4.72 -0.68
CA ARG A 187 18.68 5.06 -0.02
C ARG A 187 19.89 4.84 -0.95
N ASN A 188 19.82 5.31 -2.19
CA ASN A 188 20.92 5.32 -3.14
C ASN A 188 21.53 6.73 -3.29
N SER A 189 22.65 6.86 -3.98
CA SER A 189 23.37 8.14 -4.17
C SER A 189 22.51 9.25 -4.81
N ARG A 190 21.54 8.88 -5.66
CA ARG A 190 20.63 9.81 -6.33
C ARG A 190 19.61 10.40 -5.35
N TYR A 191 18.98 9.56 -4.50
CA TYR A 191 17.81 9.93 -3.72
C TYR A 191 18.05 10.10 -2.22
N LEU A 192 19.18 9.64 -1.68
CA LEU A 192 19.50 9.69 -0.23
C LEU A 192 19.28 11.06 0.41
N ARG A 193 19.55 12.15 -0.33
CA ARG A 193 19.29 13.52 0.14
C ARG A 193 17.94 14.04 -0.35
N PHE A 194 17.61 13.85 -1.62
CA PHE A 194 16.42 14.41 -2.24
C PHE A 194 15.13 13.78 -1.69
N GLY A 195 15.05 12.46 -1.62
CA GLY A 195 13.87 11.73 -1.13
C GLY A 195 13.74 11.63 0.38
N ARG A 196 14.73 12.11 1.15
CA ARG A 196 14.79 11.93 2.62
C ARG A 196 13.53 12.38 3.36
N ILE A 197 12.96 13.52 2.98
CA ILE A 197 11.77 14.08 3.65
C ILE A 197 10.53 13.30 3.21
N ALA A 198 10.40 12.96 1.93
CA ALA A 198 9.31 12.14 1.41
C ALA A 198 9.24 10.78 2.14
N ALA A 199 10.37 10.07 2.26
CA ALA A 199 10.46 8.79 2.98
C ALA A 199 10.05 8.93 4.46
N ARG A 200 10.43 10.02 5.13
CA ARG A 200 10.02 10.26 6.54
C ARG A 200 8.54 10.57 6.69
N ILE A 201 7.96 11.31 5.74
CA ILE A 201 6.52 11.58 5.73
C ILE A 201 5.77 10.26 5.55
N ASP A 202 6.22 9.40 4.64
CA ASP A 202 5.64 8.06 4.44
C ASP A 202 5.78 7.19 5.69
N ASP A 203 6.95 7.17 6.32
CA ASP A 203 7.19 6.44 7.57
C ASP A 203 6.18 6.85 8.66
N VAL A 204 5.88 8.14 8.79
CA VAL A 204 4.89 8.67 9.75
C VAL A 204 3.46 8.33 9.32
N ALA A 205 3.12 8.52 8.05
CA ALA A 205 1.78 8.29 7.52
C ALA A 205 1.37 6.80 7.62
N ASN A 206 2.33 5.89 7.53
CA ASN A 206 2.13 4.44 7.62
C ASN A 206 2.31 3.88 9.04
N TYR A 207 2.71 4.68 10.03
CA TYR A 207 3.04 4.16 11.35
C TYR A 207 1.87 3.43 12.03
N ILE A 208 0.69 4.03 12.06
CA ILE A 208 -0.53 3.42 12.60
C ILE A 208 -1.12 2.38 11.62
N PRO A 209 -1.31 2.69 10.32
CA PRO A 209 -1.88 1.75 9.37
C PRO A 209 -1.17 0.39 9.30
N ALA A 210 0.16 0.37 9.28
CA ALA A 210 0.91 -0.90 9.21
C ALA A 210 0.68 -1.79 10.43
N ARG A 211 0.61 -1.21 11.61
CA ARG A 211 0.29 -1.95 12.85
C ARG A 211 -1.16 -2.41 12.88
N LEU A 212 -2.07 -1.53 12.47
CA LEU A 212 -3.48 -1.87 12.32
C LEU A 212 -3.65 -3.05 11.36
N THR A 213 -3.00 -3.01 10.18
CA THR A 213 -3.00 -4.11 9.21
C THR A 213 -2.57 -5.42 9.85
N ALA A 214 -1.43 -5.43 10.54
CA ALA A 214 -0.92 -6.63 11.20
C ALA A 214 -1.91 -7.19 12.24
N TYR A 215 -2.51 -6.34 13.07
CA TYR A 215 -3.47 -6.78 14.08
C TYR A 215 -4.81 -7.23 13.47
N LEU A 216 -5.27 -6.60 12.41
CA LEU A 216 -6.44 -7.05 11.65
C LEU A 216 -6.19 -8.44 11.04
N MET A 217 -5.02 -8.69 10.44
CA MET A 217 -4.64 -10.00 9.91
C MET A 217 -4.68 -11.08 10.99
N LEU A 218 -4.15 -10.79 12.18
CA LEU A 218 -4.21 -11.72 13.32
C LEU A 218 -5.65 -11.95 13.81
N ALA A 219 -6.47 -10.91 13.83
CA ALA A 219 -7.86 -11.02 14.28
C ALA A 219 -8.69 -11.88 13.32
N VAL A 220 -8.60 -11.63 12.01
CA VAL A 220 -9.39 -12.38 11.00
C VAL A 220 -8.92 -13.82 10.79
N SER A 221 -7.67 -14.12 11.12
CA SER A 221 -7.12 -15.48 11.08
C SER A 221 -7.32 -16.25 12.40
N GLY A 222 -7.87 -15.62 13.43
CA GLY A 222 -8.00 -16.23 14.76
C GLY A 222 -6.68 -16.45 15.51
N ARG A 223 -5.56 -15.88 15.03
CA ARG A 223 -4.20 -16.11 15.53
C ARG A 223 -3.72 -15.02 16.49
N ARG A 224 -4.57 -14.57 17.43
CA ARG A 224 -4.23 -13.50 18.40
C ARG A 224 -3.02 -13.83 19.27
N SER A 225 -2.74 -15.13 19.51
CA SER A 225 -1.54 -15.60 20.24
C SER A 225 -0.23 -15.18 19.58
N LEU A 226 -0.23 -14.80 18.30
CA LEU A 226 0.95 -14.33 17.57
C LEU A 226 1.27 -12.83 17.79
N ILE A 227 0.54 -12.10 18.64
CA ILE A 227 0.84 -10.70 18.98
C ILE A 227 2.28 -10.50 19.45
N PRO A 228 2.83 -11.33 20.39
CA PRO A 228 4.24 -11.20 20.78
C PRO A 228 5.22 -11.46 19.63
N PHE A 229 4.91 -12.41 18.74
CA PHE A 229 5.70 -12.70 17.55
C PHE A 229 5.75 -11.47 16.62
N VAL A 230 4.61 -10.86 16.32
CA VAL A 230 4.53 -9.65 15.47
C VAL A 230 5.28 -8.48 16.11
N ARG A 231 5.16 -8.28 17.42
CA ARG A 231 5.91 -7.23 18.14
C ARG A 231 7.43 -7.43 18.08
N ARG A 232 7.90 -8.68 18.13
CA ARG A 232 9.31 -9.03 18.00
C ARG A 232 9.82 -8.81 16.58
N TYR A 233 9.22 -9.48 15.59
CA TYR A 233 9.72 -9.53 14.23
C TYR A 233 9.35 -8.29 13.39
N GLY A 234 8.25 -7.61 13.70
CA GLY A 234 7.85 -6.37 13.01
C GLY A 234 8.87 -5.24 13.15
N ARG A 235 9.71 -5.27 14.19
CA ARG A 235 10.80 -4.29 14.39
C ARG A 235 12.10 -4.65 13.67
N CYS A 236 12.20 -5.86 13.11
CA CYS A 236 13.43 -6.32 12.46
C CYS A 236 13.62 -5.71 11.06
N HIS A 237 12.56 -5.27 10.40
CA HIS A 237 12.64 -4.69 9.05
C HIS A 237 13.31 -3.29 9.06
N LYS A 238 13.99 -2.92 7.95
CA LYS A 238 14.64 -1.60 7.79
C LYS A 238 13.63 -0.45 7.72
N SER A 239 12.44 -0.68 7.17
CA SER A 239 11.30 0.23 7.31
C SER A 239 10.67 0.03 8.69
N PRO A 240 10.26 1.09 9.39
CA PRO A 240 9.59 0.98 10.69
C PRO A 240 8.17 0.40 10.56
N ASN A 241 7.67 0.22 9.34
CA ASN A 241 6.30 -0.13 9.02
C ASN A 241 6.14 -1.50 8.37
N SER A 242 6.81 -1.77 7.25
CA SER A 242 6.62 -2.98 6.41
C SER A 242 6.80 -4.29 7.17
N GLY A 243 7.69 -4.30 8.18
CA GLY A 243 7.93 -5.50 8.99
C GLY A 243 6.73 -6.00 9.80
N TYR A 244 5.75 -5.14 10.14
CA TYR A 244 4.59 -5.54 10.94
C TYR A 244 3.62 -6.43 10.15
N PRO A 245 3.12 -6.04 8.97
CA PRO A 245 2.27 -6.93 8.17
C PRO A 245 3.04 -8.15 7.64
N GLU A 246 4.34 -8.01 7.30
CA GLU A 246 5.17 -9.17 6.94
C GLU A 246 5.28 -10.17 8.11
N ALA A 247 5.50 -9.70 9.34
CA ALA A 247 5.57 -10.56 10.53
C ALA A 247 4.22 -11.23 10.83
N ALA A 248 3.10 -10.52 10.65
CA ALA A 248 1.78 -11.12 10.82
C ALA A 248 1.57 -12.27 9.82
N LEU A 249 1.88 -12.05 8.54
CA LEU A 249 1.73 -13.09 7.52
C LEU A 249 2.70 -14.26 7.75
N ALA A 250 3.97 -13.98 8.06
CA ALA A 250 4.96 -15.01 8.37
C ALA A 250 4.53 -15.91 9.55
N GLY A 251 3.98 -15.30 10.60
CA GLY A 251 3.47 -16.04 11.76
C GLY A 251 2.21 -16.85 11.44
N ILE A 252 1.26 -16.30 10.68
CA ILE A 252 0.03 -16.99 10.27
C ILE A 252 0.36 -18.22 9.42
N LEU A 253 1.30 -18.10 8.50
CA LEU A 253 1.72 -19.18 7.59
C LEU A 253 2.75 -20.12 8.21
N ASP A 254 3.28 -19.82 9.39
CA ASP A 254 4.45 -20.51 9.96
C ASP A 254 5.58 -20.65 8.93
N CYS A 255 6.10 -19.50 8.47
CA CYS A 255 7.19 -19.45 7.51
C CYS A 255 8.21 -18.36 7.86
N ARG A 256 9.25 -18.23 7.03
CA ARG A 256 10.30 -17.23 7.19
C ARG A 256 10.44 -16.39 5.94
N PHE A 257 10.40 -15.07 6.10
CA PHE A 257 10.71 -14.05 5.11
C PHE A 257 12.08 -13.40 5.35
N GLY A 258 12.50 -12.49 4.46
CA GLY A 258 13.77 -11.79 4.56
C GLY A 258 14.96 -12.59 4.04
N GLY A 259 16.15 -12.19 4.45
CA GLY A 259 17.43 -12.71 3.97
C GLY A 259 18.15 -11.72 3.07
N THR A 260 19.33 -12.10 2.57
CA THR A 260 20.15 -11.24 1.72
C THR A 260 19.64 -11.27 0.28
N HIS A 261 19.36 -10.09 -0.26
CA HIS A 261 18.92 -9.91 -1.65
C HIS A 261 19.74 -8.82 -2.35
N THR A 262 19.85 -8.89 -3.67
CA THR A 262 20.55 -7.88 -4.46
C THR A 262 19.61 -6.75 -4.88
N TYR A 263 20.00 -5.51 -4.62
CA TYR A 263 19.34 -4.29 -5.07
C TYR A 263 20.32 -3.41 -5.83
N PHE A 264 20.01 -3.05 -7.07
CA PHE A 264 20.88 -2.20 -7.90
C PHE A 264 22.34 -2.71 -7.96
N GLY A 265 22.52 -4.03 -8.05
CA GLY A 265 23.85 -4.68 -8.10
C GLY A 265 24.58 -4.78 -6.75
N GLN A 266 23.98 -4.34 -5.64
CA GLN A 266 24.57 -4.41 -4.30
C GLN A 266 23.82 -5.39 -3.41
N PRO A 267 24.51 -6.27 -2.66
CA PRO A 267 23.85 -7.13 -1.68
C PRO A 267 23.33 -6.30 -0.51
N VAL A 268 22.07 -6.50 -0.19
CA VAL A 268 21.40 -5.85 0.94
C VAL A 268 20.92 -6.93 1.87
N GLU A 269 21.49 -6.98 3.06
CA GLU A 269 21.03 -7.87 4.11
C GLU A 269 19.73 -7.36 4.72
N LYS A 270 18.68 -8.20 4.68
CA LYS A 270 17.45 -8.01 5.40
C LYS A 270 17.36 -9.02 6.54
N PRO A 271 17.11 -8.59 7.77
CA PRO A 271 16.88 -9.52 8.87
C PRO A 271 15.76 -10.51 8.53
N TYR A 272 15.90 -11.73 9.04
CA TYR A 272 14.84 -12.73 8.89
C TYR A 272 13.63 -12.37 9.75
N ILE A 273 12.44 -12.56 9.18
CA ILE A 273 11.14 -12.42 9.82
C ILE A 273 10.51 -13.81 9.89
N GLY A 274 10.37 -14.34 11.08
CA GLY A 274 9.97 -15.73 11.28
C GLY A 274 11.15 -16.70 11.38
N THR A 275 10.86 -17.98 11.68
CA THR A 275 11.87 -19.00 12.02
C THR A 275 11.88 -20.20 11.08
N ASN A 276 10.73 -20.54 10.46
CA ASN A 276 10.57 -21.77 9.69
C ASN A 276 10.90 -21.57 8.18
N PRO A 277 12.05 -22.05 7.68
CA PRO A 277 12.48 -21.86 6.30
C PRO A 277 11.87 -22.90 5.32
N ARG A 278 10.66 -23.34 5.56
CA ARG A 278 9.98 -24.34 4.72
C ARG A 278 9.70 -23.86 3.30
N PRO A 279 9.47 -24.76 2.35
CA PRO A 279 8.93 -24.42 1.03
C PRO A 279 7.56 -23.73 1.16
N LEU A 280 7.30 -22.79 0.24
CA LEU A 280 6.01 -22.13 0.11
C LEU A 280 5.23 -22.73 -1.05
N THR A 281 3.93 -22.96 -0.87
CA THR A 281 3.06 -23.67 -1.80
C THR A 281 1.89 -22.80 -2.27
N MET A 282 1.08 -23.31 -3.19
CA MET A 282 -0.15 -22.64 -3.61
C MET A 282 -1.16 -22.50 -2.45
N ASP A 283 -1.11 -23.40 -1.47
CA ASP A 283 -1.99 -23.29 -0.30
C ASP A 283 -1.58 -22.11 0.62
N ASP A 284 -0.29 -21.77 0.66
CA ASP A 284 0.17 -20.56 1.34
C ASP A 284 -0.37 -19.29 0.65
N TYR A 285 -0.41 -19.28 -0.68
CA TYR A 285 -1.08 -18.20 -1.41
C TYR A 285 -2.59 -18.16 -1.09
N ARG A 286 -3.29 -19.30 -1.13
CA ARG A 286 -4.73 -19.36 -0.84
C ARG A 286 -5.05 -18.85 0.56
N ASN A 287 -4.26 -19.26 1.56
CA ASN A 287 -4.39 -18.81 2.94
C ASN A 287 -4.09 -17.32 3.06
N SER A 288 -3.07 -16.81 2.39
CA SER A 288 -2.72 -15.39 2.37
C SER A 288 -3.83 -14.55 1.72
N ALA A 289 -4.39 -15.01 0.61
CA ALA A 289 -5.50 -14.36 -0.08
C ALA A 289 -6.77 -14.32 0.80
N PHE A 290 -7.07 -15.42 1.49
CA PHE A 290 -8.17 -15.48 2.44
C PHE A 290 -8.02 -14.46 3.58
N VAL A 291 -6.83 -14.38 4.18
CA VAL A 291 -6.52 -13.40 5.24
C VAL A 291 -6.61 -11.99 4.67
N ALA A 292 -6.06 -11.72 3.49
CA ALA A 292 -6.09 -10.41 2.85
C ALA A 292 -7.54 -9.94 2.57
N HIS A 293 -8.39 -10.79 1.99
CA HIS A 293 -9.79 -10.45 1.74
C HIS A 293 -10.57 -10.11 3.02
N ARG A 294 -10.36 -10.89 4.08
CA ARG A 294 -11.03 -10.64 5.37
C ARG A 294 -10.48 -9.38 6.06
N THR A 295 -9.17 -9.14 5.98
CA THR A 295 -8.53 -7.93 6.51
C THR A 295 -9.08 -6.69 5.83
N GLU A 296 -9.19 -6.72 4.52
CA GLU A 296 -9.76 -5.64 3.72
C GLU A 296 -11.23 -5.38 4.08
N ALA A 297 -12.08 -6.43 4.12
CA ALA A 297 -13.48 -6.30 4.50
C ALA A 297 -13.65 -5.72 5.91
N MET A 298 -12.83 -6.17 6.86
CA MET A 298 -12.82 -5.63 8.23
C MET A 298 -12.35 -4.18 8.26
N ALA A 299 -11.35 -3.79 7.46
CA ALA A 299 -10.88 -2.41 7.36
C ALA A 299 -11.98 -1.50 6.80
N VAL A 300 -12.69 -1.92 5.73
CA VAL A 300 -13.83 -1.17 5.18
C VAL A 300 -14.94 -1.01 6.21
N MET A 301 -15.27 -2.07 6.94
CA MET A 301 -16.29 -2.01 8.01
C MET A 301 -15.89 -1.02 9.12
N LEU A 302 -14.64 -1.07 9.58
CA LEU A 302 -14.14 -0.15 10.60
C LEU A 302 -14.13 1.30 10.09
N THR A 303 -13.74 1.52 8.83
CA THR A 303 -13.81 2.84 8.18
C THR A 303 -15.24 3.37 8.13
N ALA A 304 -16.22 2.52 7.77
CA ALA A 304 -17.62 2.90 7.75
C ALA A 304 -18.13 3.26 9.15
N ILE A 305 -17.82 2.45 10.17
CA ILE A 305 -18.21 2.70 11.56
C ILE A 305 -17.56 4.00 12.06
N ALA A 306 -16.27 4.20 11.84
CA ALA A 306 -15.56 5.41 12.26
C ALA A 306 -16.15 6.66 11.59
N GLY A 307 -16.46 6.63 10.30
CA GLY A 307 -17.09 7.73 9.58
C GLY A 307 -18.50 8.04 10.08
N ILE A 308 -19.32 7.02 10.33
CA ILE A 308 -20.66 7.21 10.90
C ILE A 308 -20.57 7.84 12.29
N ALA A 309 -19.68 7.32 13.16
CA ALA A 309 -19.49 7.86 14.50
C ALA A 309 -19.00 9.33 14.44
N TYR A 310 -18.03 9.63 13.59
CA TYR A 310 -17.52 11.00 13.41
C TYR A 310 -18.63 11.96 12.97
N LEU A 311 -19.43 11.58 11.99
CA LEU A 311 -20.53 12.40 11.50
C LEU A 311 -21.65 12.57 12.56
N PHE A 312 -21.92 11.54 13.36
CA PHE A 312 -22.90 11.61 14.44
C PHE A 312 -22.50 12.62 15.53
N PHE A 313 -21.22 12.75 15.85
CA PHE A 313 -20.74 13.69 16.87
C PHE A 313 -20.53 15.12 16.36
N ILE A 314 -20.39 15.33 15.05
CA ILE A 314 -20.10 16.66 14.47
C ILE A 314 -21.35 17.31 13.86
N ILE A 315 -22.29 16.51 13.37
CA ILE A 315 -23.54 17.02 12.77
C ILE A 315 -24.65 16.81 13.81
N PRO A 316 -24.97 17.85 14.59
CA PRO A 316 -26.05 17.80 15.58
C PRO A 316 -27.42 17.58 14.95
#